data_ccb748b0acaba3dcb0178833dbe965ec
#
_entry.id   ccb748b0acaba3dcb0178833dbe965ec
#
_cell.length_a   1.000
_cell.length_b   1.000
_cell.length_c   1.000
_cell.angle_alpha   90.00
_cell.angle_beta   90.00
_cell.angle_gamma   90.00
#
_symmetry.space_group_name_H-M   'P 1'
#
loop_
_entity.id
_entity.type
_entity.pdbx_description
1 polymer ?
#
loop_
_entity_poly.entity_id
_entity_poly.type
_entity_poly.pdbx_seq_one_letter_code
_entity_poly.pdbx_strand_id
1 'polypeptide(L)'
;MSDKKICQLXKNTRETIWFRLGEFKGHKFIDMRVFITEDGKDPAPTKKGLAISPQLWPQFRAAMEQVEAAMIEQGWLDREDLVLGEGLHPHPEH
;
A
#
# COMPACT_ATOMS: atom_id res chain seq x y z
N MET A 1 -16.25 8.56 -10.18
CA MET A 1 -15.02 7.89 -9.76
C MET A 1 -15.35 6.84 -8.71
N SER A 2 -14.77 5.69 -8.80
CA SER A 2 -15.03 4.64 -7.81
C SER A 2 -13.71 4.17 -7.22
N ASP A 3 -13.73 3.97 -5.92
CA ASP A 3 -12.58 3.51 -5.17
C ASP A 3 -12.97 2.34 -4.30
N LYS A 4 -12.06 1.41 -4.14
CA LYS A 4 -12.27 0.29 -3.24
C LYS A 4 -11.00 0.11 -2.41
N LYS A 5 -11.15 0.22 -1.09
CA LYS A 5 -10.03 -0.02 -0.19
C LYS A 5 -9.83 -1.52 -0.06
N ILE A 6 -8.60 -1.97 -0.30
CA ILE A 6 -8.28 -3.40 -0.27
C ILE A 6 -7.68 -3.77 1.09
N CYS A 7 -6.71 -2.97 1.57
CA CYS A 7 -6.06 -3.23 2.85
C CYS A 7 -5.33 -2.00 3.30
N GLN A 8 -4.74 -2.07 4.50
CA GLN A 8 -4.00 -0.93 5.03
C GLN A 8 -2.86 -1.44 5.92
N LEU A 9 -1.89 -0.59 6.12
CA LEU A 9 -0.77 -0.82 7.02
C LEU A 9 -0.64 0.35 7.96
N UNK A 10 -0.49 0.30 9.11
CA UNK A 10 -0.34 1.10 9.75
C UNK A 10 0.77 1.52 9.67
N LYS A 11 1.21 2.59 9.81
CA LYS A 11 2.51 3.20 9.75
C LYS A 11 2.94 3.76 11.10
N ASN A 12 2.04 4.45 11.73
CA ASN A 12 2.22 4.93 13.11
C ASN A 12 0.83 5.26 13.64
N THR A 13 0.78 5.90 14.81
CA THR A 13 -0.51 6.09 15.47
C THR A 13 -1.45 7.01 14.69
N ARG A 14 -0.93 7.85 13.83
CA ARG A 14 -1.76 8.80 13.11
C ARG A 14 -1.82 8.54 11.62
N GLU A 15 -0.88 7.79 11.08
CA GLU A 15 -0.78 7.57 9.65
C GLU A 15 -0.96 6.12 9.31
N THR A 16 -1.75 5.85 8.28
CA THR A 16 -1.89 4.52 7.71
C THR A 16 -1.63 4.60 6.23
N ILE A 17 -1.16 3.52 5.67
CA ILE A 17 -1.00 3.43 4.22
C ILE A 17 -2.16 2.60 3.70
N TRP A 18 -2.95 3.18 2.83
CA TRP A 18 -4.10 2.49 2.24
C TRP A 18 -3.75 2.03 0.83
N PHE A 19 -4.16 0.82 0.53
CA PHE A 19 -4.03 0.25 -0.80
C PHE A 19 -5.43 0.17 -1.39
N ARG A 20 -5.64 0.85 -2.51
CA ARG A 20 -6.96 0.98 -3.08
C ARG A 20 -6.93 0.70 -4.58
N LEU A 21 -8.05 0.22 -5.09
CA LEU A 21 -8.27 0.16 -6.53
C LEU A 21 -9.25 1.27 -6.88
N GLY A 22 -8.97 1.98 -7.96
CA GLY A 22 -9.84 3.07 -8.35
C GLY A 22 -10.04 3.11 -9.85
N GLU A 23 -11.06 3.88 -10.24
CA GLU A 23 -11.35 4.09 -11.64
C GLU A 23 -11.89 5.50 -11.80
N PHE A 24 -11.38 6.21 -12.81
CA PHE A 24 -11.79 7.57 -13.07
C PHE A 24 -11.82 7.78 -14.58
N LYS A 25 -13.00 8.08 -15.11
CA LYS A 25 -13.17 8.30 -16.55
C LYS A 25 -12.64 7.14 -17.37
N GLY A 26 -12.95 5.92 -16.92
CA GLY A 26 -12.52 4.75 -17.63
C GLY A 26 -11.10 4.30 -17.40
N HIS A 27 -10.33 5.08 -16.63
CA HIS A 27 -8.95 4.73 -16.34
C HIS A 27 -8.85 4.06 -14.98
N LYS A 28 -8.26 2.88 -14.96
CA LYS A 28 -8.11 2.12 -13.72
C LYS A 28 -6.74 2.37 -13.12
N PHE A 29 -6.67 2.36 -11.79
CA PHE A 29 -5.40 2.57 -11.11
C PHE A 29 -5.34 1.86 -9.79
N ILE A 30 -4.12 1.59 -9.35
CA ILE A 30 -3.83 1.11 -8.02
C ILE A 30 -3.22 2.29 -7.26
N ASP A 31 -3.82 2.61 -6.12
CA ASP A 31 -3.35 3.75 -5.32
C ASP A 31 -2.81 3.25 -4.00
N MET A 32 -1.60 3.70 -3.68
CA MET A 32 -0.95 3.39 -2.40
C MET A 32 -0.64 4.73 -1.75
N ARG A 33 -1.32 5.04 -0.65
CA ARG A 33 -1.30 6.40 -0.16
C ARG A 33 -1.38 6.46 1.35
N VAL A 34 -0.66 7.43 1.91
CA VAL A 34 -0.74 7.70 3.35
C VAL A 34 -2.04 8.44 3.64
N PHE A 35 -2.79 7.93 4.60
CA PHE A 35 -3.97 8.60 5.15
C PHE A 35 -3.66 9.05 6.55
N ILE A 36 -4.18 10.20 6.92
CA ILE A 36 -4.02 10.75 8.27
C ILE A 36 -5.34 10.67 8.99
N THR A 37 -5.29 10.21 10.24
CA THR A 37 -6.46 10.18 11.10
C THR A 37 -6.25 11.15 12.25
N GLU A 38 -7.17 12.07 12.42
CA GLU A 38 -7.18 13.00 13.54
C GLU A 38 -8.36 12.72 14.43
N ASP A 39 -8.23 13.05 15.70
CA ASP A 39 -9.30 12.81 16.66
C ASP A 39 -10.60 13.40 16.17
N GLY A 40 -11.64 12.57 16.19
CA GLY A 40 -12.97 13.05 15.84
C GLY A 40 -13.23 13.25 14.37
N LYS A 41 -12.29 12.84 13.52
CA LYS A 41 -12.44 13.04 12.08
C LYS A 41 -12.22 11.74 11.34
N ASP A 42 -12.80 11.64 10.16
CA ASP A 42 -12.57 10.50 9.30
C ASP A 42 -11.15 10.55 8.73
N PRO A 43 -10.57 9.39 8.41
CA PRO A 43 -9.28 9.38 7.75
C PRO A 43 -9.31 10.18 6.46
N ALA A 44 -8.24 10.91 6.20
CA ALA A 44 -8.15 11.76 5.01
C ALA A 44 -6.89 11.44 4.23
N PRO A 45 -6.97 11.42 2.90
CA PRO A 45 -5.80 11.15 2.09
C PRO A 45 -4.83 12.32 2.10
N THR A 46 -3.56 12.01 1.87
CA THR A 46 -2.52 13.02 1.74
C THR A 46 -1.90 12.91 0.37
N LYS A 47 -0.93 13.78 0.10
CA LYS A 47 -0.20 13.72 -1.15
C LYS A 47 0.89 12.66 -1.15
N LYS A 48 1.16 12.04 0.00
CA LYS A 48 2.20 11.02 0.09
C LYS A 48 1.67 9.72 -0.46
N GLY A 49 2.19 9.33 -1.59
CA GLY A 49 1.77 8.10 -2.22
C GLY A 49 1.91 8.17 -3.71
N LEU A 50 1.46 7.13 -4.36
CA LEU A 50 1.47 7.11 -5.81
C LEU A 50 0.35 6.24 -6.34
N ALA A 51 -0.01 6.50 -7.58
CA ALA A 51 -1.01 5.71 -8.27
C ALA A 51 -0.38 5.21 -9.57
N ILE A 52 -0.60 3.95 -9.87
CA ILE A 52 -0.06 3.37 -11.09
C ILE A 52 -1.17 2.65 -11.85
N SER A 53 -0.97 2.51 -13.15
CA SER A 53 -1.92 1.75 -13.95
C SER A 53 -1.70 0.27 -13.76
N PRO A 54 -2.74 -0.55 -13.99
CA PRO A 54 -2.56 -2.00 -13.91
C PRO A 54 -1.51 -2.51 -14.90
N GLN A 55 -1.32 -1.83 -16.02
CA GLN A 55 -0.34 -2.26 -16.99
C GLN A 55 1.07 -2.16 -16.44
N LEU A 56 1.30 -1.26 -15.50
CA LEU A 56 2.62 -1.11 -14.90
C LEU A 56 2.84 -2.06 -13.74
N TRP A 57 1.78 -2.69 -13.27
CA TRP A 57 1.88 -3.49 -12.06
C TRP A 57 2.93 -4.58 -12.11
N PRO A 58 3.02 -5.37 -13.21
CA PRO A 58 4.03 -6.43 -13.19
C PRO A 58 5.44 -5.90 -13.01
N GLN A 59 5.77 -4.77 -13.66
CA GLN A 59 7.09 -4.18 -13.50
C GLN A 59 7.28 -3.60 -12.11
N PHE A 60 6.23 -3.00 -11.57
CA PHE A 60 6.30 -2.45 -10.22
C PHE A 60 6.57 -3.55 -9.21
N ARG A 61 5.86 -4.66 -9.35
CA ARG A 61 6.05 -5.77 -8.45
C ARG A 61 7.47 -6.34 -8.55
N ALA A 62 7.97 -6.45 -9.76
CA ALA A 62 9.33 -6.94 -9.95
C ALA A 62 10.35 -5.99 -9.32
N ALA A 63 10.10 -4.68 -9.43
CA ALA A 63 10.99 -3.71 -8.81
C ALA A 63 10.98 -3.86 -7.29
N MET A 64 9.81 -4.09 -6.72
CA MET A 64 9.74 -4.29 -5.27
C MET A 64 10.52 -5.52 -4.84
N GLU A 65 10.51 -6.56 -5.65
CA GLU A 65 11.29 -7.75 -5.32
C GLU A 65 12.78 -7.46 -5.35
N GLN A 66 13.22 -6.62 -6.28
CA GLN A 66 14.63 -6.23 -6.31
C GLN A 66 15.01 -5.40 -5.10
N VAL A 67 14.13 -4.50 -4.67
CA VAL A 67 14.38 -3.72 -3.47
C VAL A 67 14.46 -4.65 -2.27
N GLU A 68 13.58 -5.63 -2.20
CA GLU A 68 13.58 -6.59 -1.11
C GLU A 68 14.90 -7.35 -1.05
N ALA A 69 15.37 -7.82 -2.21
CA ALA A 69 16.63 -8.55 -2.25
C ALA A 69 17.79 -7.66 -1.80
N ALA A 70 17.76 -6.40 -2.19
CA ALA A 70 18.81 -5.46 -1.79
C ALA A 70 18.79 -5.24 -0.28
N MET A 71 17.61 -5.14 0.31
CA MET A 71 17.52 -4.96 1.75
C MET A 71 18.08 -6.17 2.49
N ILE A 72 17.80 -7.35 1.99
CA ILE A 72 18.32 -8.56 2.61
C ILE A 72 19.84 -8.58 2.50
N GLU A 73 20.37 -8.22 1.34
CA GLU A 73 21.80 -8.20 1.14
C GLU A 73 22.49 -7.19 2.05
N GLN A 74 21.84 -6.05 2.30
CA GLN A 74 22.41 -5.04 3.17
C GLN A 74 22.24 -5.35 4.65
N GLY A 75 21.52 -6.42 4.96
CA GLY A 75 21.28 -6.76 6.36
C GLY A 75 20.17 -5.98 7.02
N TRP A 76 19.35 -5.26 6.24
CA TRP A 76 18.25 -4.49 6.80
C TRP A 76 17.04 -5.34 7.11
N LEU A 77 16.96 -6.51 6.51
CA LEU A 77 15.78 -7.35 6.58
C LEU A 77 16.24 -8.79 6.48
N ASP A 78 15.68 -9.67 7.30
CA ASP A 78 15.95 -11.10 7.19
C ASP A 78 14.80 -11.76 6.44
N ARG A 79 15.11 -12.86 5.77
CA ARG A 79 14.07 -13.59 5.07
C ARG A 79 12.95 -14.02 5.99
N GLU A 80 13.29 -14.29 7.26
CA GLU A 80 12.28 -14.69 8.23
C GLU A 80 11.27 -13.58 8.48
N ASP A 81 11.67 -12.32 8.31
CA ASP A 81 10.74 -11.21 8.50
C ASP A 81 9.63 -11.22 7.48
N LEU A 82 9.86 -11.81 6.33
CA LEU A 82 8.82 -11.88 5.31
C LEU A 82 7.67 -12.77 5.71
N VAL A 83 7.98 -13.81 6.47
CA VAL A 83 6.93 -14.66 6.99
C VAL A 83 6.04 -13.89 7.96
N LEU A 84 6.65 -13.02 8.77
CA LEU A 84 5.88 -12.22 9.72
C LEU A 84 4.96 -11.24 9.00
N GLY A 85 5.30 -10.87 7.78
CA GLY A 85 4.46 -9.98 7.01
C GLY A 85 3.13 -10.59 6.63
N GLU A 86 2.96 -11.88 6.82
CA GLU A 86 1.68 -12.52 6.52
C GLU A 86 0.55 -12.02 7.41
N GLY A 87 0.87 -11.22 8.44
CA GLY A 87 -0.17 -10.66 9.28
C GLY A 87 -1.00 -9.59 8.64
N LEU A 88 -0.68 -9.18 7.42
CA LEU A 88 -1.46 -8.17 6.74
C LEU A 88 -2.84 -8.72 6.38
N HIS A 89 -3.88 -8.00 6.77
CA HIS A 89 -5.25 -8.44 6.56
C HIS A 89 -5.95 -7.55 5.55
N PRO A 90 -6.79 -8.14 4.71
CA PRO A 90 -7.62 -7.34 3.81
C PRO A 90 -8.59 -6.47 4.60
N HIS A 91 -9.21 -5.54 3.91
CA HIS A 91 -10.22 -4.69 4.53
C HIS A 91 -11.32 -5.57 5.15
N PRO A 92 -11.80 -5.20 6.34
CA PRO A 92 -12.74 -6.06 7.06
C PRO A 92 -14.09 -6.28 6.40
N GLU A 93 -14.28 -5.73 5.24
CA GLU A 93 -15.54 -5.96 4.56
C GLU A 93 -15.76 -7.40 4.16
N HIS A 94 -14.74 -8.20 4.20
CA HIS A 94 -14.96 -9.58 3.78
C HIS A 94 -14.47 -10.55 4.78
#